data_70b1436f5d989be3fdb65727708fc5c3
#
_entry.id   70b1436f5d989be3fdb65727708fc5c3
#
_cell.length_a   1.000
_cell.length_b   1.000
_cell.length_c   1.000
_cell.angle_alpha   90.00
_cell.angle_beta   90.00
_cell.angle_gamma   90.00
#
_symmetry.space_group_name_H-M   'P 1'
#
loop_
_entity.id
_entity.type
_entity.pdbx_description
1 polymer ?
#
loop_
_entity_poly.entity_id
_entity_poly.type
_entity_poly.pdbx_seq_one_letter_code
_entity_poly.pdbx_strand_id
1 'polypeptide(L)'
;MIQTVVKRDGRIVGFNREKIAAAIRKAMLTTEAGEDEVLVYKIVDRIEFRGKEQSSVEEIQDMVEVELMASPRKEVAKSYIAYRDKRS
;
A
#
# COMPACT_ATOMS: atom_id res chain seq x y z
N MET A 1 14.97 4.47 -1.68
CA MET A 1 14.32 3.22 -2.11
C MET A 1 14.20 2.26 -0.93
N ILE A 2 13.05 1.66 -0.75
CA ILE A 2 12.83 0.79 0.42
C ILE A 2 13.59 -0.51 0.27
N GLN A 3 14.38 -0.86 1.29
CA GLN A 3 15.12 -2.12 1.34
C GLN A 3 14.57 -3.05 2.42
N THR A 4 14.23 -2.48 3.58
CA THR A 4 13.75 -3.24 4.73
C THR A 4 12.53 -2.56 5.34
N VAL A 5 11.74 -3.36 6.06
CA VAL A 5 10.51 -2.91 6.70
C VAL A 5 10.56 -3.25 8.19
N VAL A 6 10.24 -2.27 9.03
CA VAL A 6 10.10 -2.49 10.47
C VAL A 6 8.63 -2.80 10.74
N LYS A 7 8.38 -4.01 11.22
CA LYS A 7 7.03 -4.46 11.55
C LYS A 7 6.58 -3.88 12.90
N ARG A 8 5.28 -3.98 13.18
CA ARG A 8 4.71 -3.40 14.41
C ARG A 8 5.32 -3.96 15.69
N ASP A 9 5.78 -5.20 15.65
CA ASP A 9 6.43 -5.84 16.78
C ASP A 9 7.93 -5.54 16.87
N GLY A 10 8.44 -4.68 16.01
CA GLY A 10 9.84 -4.27 15.98
C GLY A 10 10.75 -5.11 15.11
N ARG A 11 10.26 -6.21 14.56
CA ARG A 11 11.08 -7.06 13.69
C ARG A 11 11.38 -6.33 12.38
N ILE A 12 12.60 -6.55 11.87
CA ILE A 12 13.03 -5.99 10.59
C ILE A 12 13.05 -7.11 9.57
N VAL A 13 12.32 -6.92 8.47
CA VAL A 13 12.22 -7.90 7.40
C VAL A 13 12.55 -7.26 6.07
N GLY A 14 12.87 -8.07 5.06
CA GLY A 14 13.10 -7.56 3.71
C GLY A 14 11.83 -6.98 3.12
N PHE A 15 11.98 -5.96 2.29
CA PHE A 15 10.86 -5.35 1.60
C PHE A 15 10.30 -6.33 0.55
N ASN A 16 9.00 -6.54 0.56
CA ASN A 16 8.32 -7.39 -0.41
C ASN A 16 7.21 -6.58 -1.08
N ARG A 17 7.50 -6.11 -2.30
CA ARG A 17 6.57 -5.26 -3.05
C ARG A 17 5.25 -5.97 -3.36
N GLU A 18 5.25 -7.30 -3.48
CA GLU A 18 4.03 -8.03 -3.79
C GLU A 18 3.01 -7.99 -2.64
N LYS A 19 3.46 -7.79 -1.42
CA LYS A 19 2.54 -7.61 -0.29
C LYS A 19 1.75 -6.31 -0.41
N ILE A 20 2.40 -5.24 -0.87
CA ILE A 20 1.72 -3.96 -1.10
C ILE A 20 0.74 -4.13 -2.26
N ALA A 21 1.18 -4.75 -3.35
CA ALA A 21 0.33 -5.00 -4.51
C ALA A 21 -0.92 -5.79 -4.11
N ALA A 22 -0.74 -6.84 -3.31
CA ALA A 22 -1.86 -7.67 -2.85
C ALA A 22 -2.85 -6.87 -2.00
N ALA A 23 -2.37 -6.00 -1.12
CA ALA A 23 -3.23 -5.18 -0.27
C ALA A 23 -4.06 -4.19 -1.10
N ILE A 24 -3.44 -3.54 -2.08
CA ILE A 24 -4.14 -2.61 -2.98
C ILE A 24 -5.18 -3.36 -3.82
N ARG A 25 -4.78 -4.50 -4.40
CA ARG A 25 -5.67 -5.34 -5.20
C ARG A 25 -6.88 -5.79 -4.39
N LYS A 26 -6.66 -6.20 -3.15
CA LYS A 26 -7.74 -6.61 -2.25
C LYS A 26 -8.74 -5.48 -2.01
N ALA A 27 -8.24 -4.26 -1.81
CA ALA A 27 -9.11 -3.09 -1.68
C ALA A 27 -9.89 -2.82 -2.97
N MET A 28 -9.26 -2.97 -4.12
CA MET A 28 -9.91 -2.80 -5.42
C MET A 28 -11.05 -3.80 -5.63
N LEU A 29 -10.86 -5.04 -5.19
CA LEU A 29 -11.86 -6.10 -5.38
C LEU A 29 -13.13 -5.87 -4.56
N THR A 30 -13.11 -4.99 -3.56
CA THR A 30 -14.30 -4.61 -2.82
C THR A 30 -15.11 -3.54 -3.53
N THR A 31 -14.60 -3.01 -4.64
CA THR A 31 -15.26 -1.94 -5.39
C THR A 31 -15.90 -2.49 -6.67
N GLU A 32 -16.88 -1.77 -7.20
CA GLU A 32 -17.61 -2.18 -8.38
C GLU A 32 -16.73 -2.29 -9.62
N ALA A 33 -15.80 -1.38 -9.78
CA ALA A 33 -14.90 -1.36 -10.95
C ALA A 33 -13.84 -2.46 -10.88
N GLY A 34 -13.60 -3.06 -9.71
CA GLY A 34 -12.67 -4.17 -9.56
C GLY A 34 -11.21 -3.78 -9.64
N GLU A 35 -10.36 -4.77 -9.92
CA GLU A 35 -8.92 -4.54 -9.94
C GLU A 35 -8.42 -3.91 -11.23
N ASP A 36 -7.34 -3.15 -11.08
CA ASP A 36 -6.62 -2.50 -12.17
C ASP A 36 -5.13 -2.69 -11.90
N GLU A 37 -4.55 -3.72 -12.54
CA GLU A 37 -3.16 -4.12 -12.29
C GLU A 37 -2.16 -3.04 -12.71
N VAL A 38 -2.47 -2.26 -13.74
CA VAL A 38 -1.60 -1.17 -14.17
C VAL A 38 -1.49 -0.14 -13.05
N LEU A 39 -2.61 0.24 -12.45
CA LEU A 39 -2.62 1.20 -11.35
C LEU A 39 -1.94 0.61 -10.11
N VAL A 40 -2.19 -0.68 -9.79
CA VAL A 40 -1.56 -1.34 -8.66
C VAL A 40 -0.05 -1.20 -8.72
N TYR A 41 0.57 -1.61 -9.82
CA TYR A 41 2.03 -1.61 -9.92
C TYR A 41 2.62 -0.21 -10.11
N LYS A 42 1.86 0.70 -10.69
CA LYS A 42 2.28 2.11 -10.76
C LYS A 42 2.42 2.67 -9.34
N ILE A 43 1.46 2.39 -8.47
CA ILE A 43 1.51 2.85 -7.07
C ILE A 43 2.64 2.15 -6.31
N VAL A 44 2.78 0.83 -6.48
CA VAL A 44 3.85 0.07 -5.83
C VAL A 44 5.22 0.62 -6.21
N ASP A 45 5.45 0.88 -7.51
CA ASP A 45 6.72 1.42 -7.98
C ASP A 45 7.03 2.77 -7.33
N ARG A 46 6.03 3.65 -7.23
CA ARG A 46 6.21 4.97 -6.63
C ARG A 46 6.53 4.87 -5.14
N ILE A 47 5.86 4.00 -4.42
CA ILE A 47 6.09 3.79 -2.99
C ILE A 47 7.50 3.26 -2.76
N GLU A 48 7.89 2.24 -3.51
CA GLU A 48 9.22 1.64 -3.39
C GLU A 48 10.30 2.68 -3.62
N PHE A 49 10.14 3.49 -4.65
CA PHE A 49 11.13 4.50 -5.02
C PHE A 49 11.22 5.63 -3.99
N ARG A 50 10.07 6.10 -3.47
CA ARG A 50 10.01 7.26 -2.56
C ARG A 50 10.31 6.93 -1.11
N GLY A 51 10.10 5.68 -0.70
CA GLY A 51 10.27 5.30 0.69
C GLY A 51 11.72 5.33 1.13
N LYS A 52 11.93 5.53 2.43
CA LYS A 52 13.26 5.47 3.03
C LYS A 52 13.79 4.05 2.94
N GLU A 53 15.11 3.89 2.96
CA GLU A 53 15.75 2.58 2.92
C GLU A 53 15.16 1.62 3.95
N GLN A 54 14.96 2.09 5.19
CA GLN A 54 14.25 1.34 6.21
C GLN A 54 12.98 2.10 6.58
N SER A 55 11.84 1.56 6.18
CA SER A 55 10.52 2.18 6.42
C SER A 55 9.69 1.29 7.33
N SER A 56 8.87 1.90 8.19
CA SER A 56 7.94 1.13 9.02
C SER A 56 6.70 0.74 8.21
N VAL A 57 5.98 -0.28 8.68
CA VAL A 57 4.70 -0.66 8.09
C VAL A 57 3.75 0.54 8.05
N GLU A 58 3.71 1.32 9.14
CA GLU A 58 2.83 2.49 9.22
C GLU A 58 3.19 3.52 8.16
N GLU A 59 4.47 3.79 7.96
CA GLU A 59 4.91 4.74 6.93
C GLU A 59 4.52 4.27 5.54
N ILE A 60 4.66 2.98 5.27
CA ILE A 60 4.27 2.42 3.96
C ILE A 60 2.76 2.53 3.76
N GLN A 61 1.97 2.22 4.79
CA GLN A 61 0.52 2.32 4.71
C GLN A 61 0.07 3.78 4.48
N ASP A 62 0.74 4.73 5.12
CA ASP A 62 0.48 6.16 4.90
C ASP A 62 0.73 6.52 3.43
N MET A 63 1.81 6.04 2.85
CA MET A 63 2.12 6.30 1.43
C MET A 63 1.08 5.67 0.50
N VAL A 64 0.60 4.46 0.82
CA VAL A 64 -0.46 3.82 0.03
C VAL A 64 -1.72 4.68 0.04
N GLU A 65 -2.13 5.16 1.22
CA GLU A 65 -3.30 6.03 1.33
C GLU A 65 -3.17 7.27 0.46
N VAL A 66 -2.03 7.95 0.56
CA VAL A 66 -1.79 9.18 -0.21
C VAL A 66 -1.85 8.90 -1.71
N GLU A 67 -1.22 7.83 -2.17
CA GLU A 67 -1.21 7.49 -3.59
C GLU A 67 -2.61 7.13 -4.10
N LEU A 68 -3.38 6.39 -3.31
CA LEU A 68 -4.74 6.02 -3.69
C LEU A 68 -5.66 7.24 -3.71
N MET A 69 -5.51 8.14 -2.74
CA MET A 69 -6.30 9.37 -2.70
C MET A 69 -5.97 10.31 -3.86
N ALA A 70 -4.73 10.29 -4.33
CA ALA A 70 -4.31 11.09 -5.48
C ALA A 70 -4.72 10.45 -6.80
N SER A 71 -5.08 9.17 -6.81
CA SER A 71 -5.48 8.44 -8.00
C SER A 71 -6.92 8.77 -8.41
N PRO A 72 -7.33 8.44 -9.65
CA PRO A 72 -8.74 8.60 -10.05
C PRO A 72 -9.68 7.62 -9.35
N ARG A 73 -9.15 6.58 -8.70
CA ARG A 73 -9.94 5.55 -8.02
C ARG A 73 -10.07 5.85 -6.52
N LYS A 74 -10.77 6.93 -6.17
CA LYS A 74 -10.92 7.36 -4.77
C LYS A 74 -11.74 6.38 -3.93
N GLU A 75 -12.60 5.60 -4.54
CA GLU A 75 -13.34 4.55 -3.84
C GLU A 75 -12.41 3.47 -3.29
N VAL A 76 -11.30 3.22 -3.98
CA VAL A 76 -10.29 2.26 -3.52
C VAL A 76 -9.58 2.81 -2.27
N ALA A 77 -9.31 4.11 -2.24
CA ALA A 77 -8.71 4.75 -1.08
C ALA A 77 -9.58 4.56 0.16
N LYS A 78 -10.89 4.77 0.03
CA LYS A 78 -11.82 4.59 1.15
C LYS A 78 -11.82 3.14 1.65
N SER A 79 -11.83 2.18 0.73
CA SER A 79 -11.80 0.77 1.07
C SER A 79 -10.50 0.40 1.79
N TYR A 80 -9.37 0.90 1.31
CA TYR A 80 -8.08 0.63 1.91
C TYR A 80 -7.99 1.18 3.34
N ILE A 81 -8.46 2.41 3.54
CA ILE A 81 -8.45 3.06 4.86
C ILE A 81 -9.31 2.26 5.85
N ALA A 82 -10.50 1.83 5.43
CA ALA A 82 -11.37 1.02 6.28
C ALA A 82 -10.73 -0.32 6.65
N TYR A 83 -10.05 -0.96 5.70
CA TYR A 83 -9.34 -2.21 5.93
C TYR A 83 -8.19 -2.02 6.92
N ARG A 84 -7.42 -0.95 6.76
CA ARG A 84 -6.31 -0.63 7.65
C ARG A 84 -6.79 -0.42 9.09
N ASP A 85 -7.88 0.33 9.26
CA ASP A 85 -8.46 0.60 10.58
C ASP A 85 -8.87 -0.68 11.29
N LYS A 86 -9.46 -1.63 10.57
CA LYS A 86 -9.87 -2.90 11.14
C LYS A 86 -8.70 -3.74 11.62
N ARG A 87 -7.54 -3.60 10.98
CA ARG A 87 -6.35 -4.36 11.31
C ARG A 87 -5.53 -3.73 12.44
N SER A 88 -5.82 -2.52 12.77
CA SER A 88 -5.21 -1.85 13.92
C SER A 88 -5.86 -2.33 15.23
#